data_12f2fecde13f57fa9f783f9c5f020f9d
#
_entry.id   12f2fecde13f57fa9f783f9c5f020f9d
#
_cell.length_a   1.000
_cell.length_b   1.000
_cell.length_c   1.000
_cell.angle_alpha   90.00
_cell.angle_beta   90.00
_cell.angle_gamma   90.00
#
_symmetry.space_group_name_H-M   'P 1'
#
loop_
_entity.id
_entity.type
_entity.pdbx_description
1 polymer ?
#
loop_
_entity_poly.entity_id
_entity_poly.type
_entity_poly.pdbx_seq_one_letter_code
_entity_poly.pdbx_strand_id
1 'polypeptide(L)'
;SHPNLLLDFDLNRTQKELDFNEGDYADPVESIIARLEATKEHNSVVNKLALICNKKKLIKKYSLNIDFYTEYKDRGKLFEIKTFNKSNFKSQLRHAIVQLKEYYFKHAIYFKKIPNRSDLLILKDTDLFLLLPSNPEDFIDKEKIEFLKNQNITLCWFQDNKIETFDENQSNIKWLL
;
A
#
# COMPACT_ATOMS: atom_id res chain seq x y z
N SER A 1 -14.54 -18.10 -2.69
CA SER A 1 -13.08 -18.00 -2.46
C SER A 1 -12.81 -17.28 -1.13
N HIS A 2 -11.71 -17.64 -0.46
CA HIS A 2 -11.33 -16.98 0.80
C HIS A 2 -10.90 -15.52 0.52
N PRO A 3 -11.45 -14.53 1.24
CA PRO A 3 -11.18 -13.10 0.94
C PRO A 3 -9.72 -12.69 1.14
N ASN A 4 -8.95 -13.45 1.91
CA ASN A 4 -7.52 -13.20 2.14
C ASN A 4 -6.59 -14.03 1.23
N LEU A 5 -7.13 -14.74 0.24
CA LEU A 5 -6.34 -15.49 -0.72
C LEU A 5 -5.41 -14.57 -1.50
N LEU A 6 -4.10 -14.88 -1.47
CA LEU A 6 -3.10 -14.15 -2.25
C LEU A 6 -3.15 -14.63 -3.70
N LEU A 7 -3.44 -13.71 -4.60
CA LEU A 7 -3.54 -13.91 -6.03
C LEU A 7 -2.35 -13.28 -6.74
N ASP A 8 -1.94 -13.86 -7.87
CA ASP A 8 -0.95 -13.25 -8.73
C ASP A 8 -1.51 -11.96 -9.33
N PHE A 9 -0.72 -10.89 -9.26
CA PHE A 9 -1.11 -9.60 -9.78
C PHE A 9 -1.04 -9.57 -11.30
N ASP A 10 -2.16 -9.20 -11.93
CA ASP A 10 -2.27 -8.96 -13.37
C ASP A 10 -2.73 -7.52 -13.60
N LEU A 11 -2.10 -6.80 -14.54
CA LEU A 11 -2.50 -5.46 -14.95
C LEU A 11 -3.91 -5.40 -15.55
N ASN A 12 -4.40 -6.53 -16.09
CA ASN A 12 -5.74 -6.64 -16.67
C ASN A 12 -6.82 -7.06 -15.66
N ARG A 13 -6.46 -7.26 -14.39
CA ARG A 13 -7.41 -7.63 -13.33
C ARG A 13 -8.50 -6.58 -13.14
N THR A 14 -9.65 -7.00 -12.63
CA THR A 14 -10.68 -6.08 -12.15
C THR A 14 -10.08 -5.17 -11.09
N GLN A 15 -10.17 -3.87 -11.31
CA GLN A 15 -9.62 -2.88 -10.39
C GLN A 15 -10.48 -2.79 -9.12
N LYS A 16 -9.78 -2.59 -7.99
CA LYS A 16 -10.42 -2.42 -6.69
C LYS A 16 -11.14 -1.07 -6.63
N GLU A 17 -12.39 -1.08 -6.19
CA GLU A 17 -13.05 0.13 -5.73
C GLU A 17 -12.61 0.48 -4.31
N LEU A 18 -12.38 1.76 -4.05
CA LEU A 18 -12.03 2.24 -2.72
C LEU A 18 -13.29 2.47 -1.88
N ASP A 19 -13.21 2.10 -0.61
CA ASP A 19 -14.17 2.55 0.38
C ASP A 19 -14.02 4.07 0.57
N PHE A 20 -15.11 4.80 0.40
CA PHE A 20 -15.11 6.24 0.43
C PHE A 20 -16.11 6.75 1.47
N ASN A 21 -15.69 7.70 2.30
CA ASN A 21 -16.54 8.33 3.30
C ASN A 21 -17.37 9.45 2.63
N GLU A 22 -18.65 9.18 2.40
CA GLU A 22 -19.58 10.14 1.78
C GLU A 22 -19.82 11.39 2.64
N GLY A 23 -19.49 11.34 3.94
CA GLY A 23 -19.71 12.45 4.87
C GLY A 23 -18.83 13.69 4.66
N ASP A 24 -17.80 13.60 3.81
CA ASP A 24 -16.87 14.71 3.54
C ASP A 24 -17.37 15.67 2.46
N TYR A 25 -18.45 15.35 1.75
CA TYR A 25 -18.97 16.12 0.62
C TYR A 25 -20.44 16.50 0.82
N ALA A 26 -20.73 17.78 0.64
CA ALA A 26 -22.09 18.30 0.73
C ALA A 26 -22.98 17.92 -0.48
N ASP A 27 -22.36 17.66 -1.63
CA ASP A 27 -23.02 17.27 -2.89
C ASP A 27 -22.74 15.78 -3.21
N PRO A 28 -23.80 14.96 -3.36
CA PRO A 28 -23.66 13.55 -3.74
C PRO A 28 -22.92 13.34 -5.08
N VAL A 29 -23.08 14.24 -6.05
CA VAL A 29 -22.40 14.17 -7.34
C VAL A 29 -20.90 14.42 -7.18
N GLU A 30 -20.52 15.43 -6.40
CA GLU A 30 -19.11 15.70 -6.06
C GLU A 30 -18.48 14.52 -5.34
N SER A 31 -19.19 13.89 -4.42
CA SER A 31 -18.75 12.68 -3.70
C SER A 31 -18.47 11.52 -4.66
N ILE A 32 -19.36 11.26 -5.61
CA ILE A 32 -19.17 10.21 -6.63
C ILE A 32 -17.95 10.50 -7.50
N ILE A 33 -17.79 11.74 -7.98
CA ILE A 33 -16.66 12.15 -8.81
C ILE A 33 -15.34 11.95 -8.04
N ALA A 34 -15.28 12.44 -6.80
CA ALA A 34 -14.07 12.31 -5.96
C ALA A 34 -13.71 10.84 -5.70
N ARG A 35 -14.70 9.97 -5.49
CA ARG A 35 -14.50 8.52 -5.34
C ARG A 35 -13.92 7.89 -6.61
N LEU A 36 -14.45 8.22 -7.76
CA LEU A 36 -13.96 7.71 -9.05
C LEU A 36 -12.52 8.16 -9.32
N GLU A 37 -12.21 9.43 -9.04
CA GLU A 37 -10.86 9.98 -9.20
C GLU A 37 -9.87 9.30 -8.23
N ALA A 38 -10.24 9.13 -6.97
CA ALA A 38 -9.41 8.45 -5.97
C ALA A 38 -9.15 6.98 -6.35
N THR A 39 -10.18 6.27 -6.84
CA THR A 39 -10.05 4.89 -7.32
C THR A 39 -9.09 4.81 -8.52
N LYS A 40 -9.22 5.71 -9.47
CA LYS A 40 -8.35 5.80 -10.66
C LYS A 40 -6.90 6.09 -10.27
N GLU A 41 -6.67 7.02 -9.36
CA GLU A 41 -5.35 7.36 -8.86
C GLU A 41 -4.71 6.20 -8.11
N HIS A 42 -5.45 5.55 -7.20
CA HIS A 42 -4.99 4.35 -6.49
C HIS A 42 -4.54 3.26 -7.46
N ASN A 43 -5.37 2.91 -8.43
CA ASN A 43 -5.06 1.87 -9.41
C ASN A 43 -3.85 2.24 -10.29
N SER A 44 -3.69 3.52 -10.63
CA SER A 44 -2.51 4.02 -11.33
C SER A 44 -1.23 3.79 -10.53
N VAL A 45 -1.23 4.08 -9.24
CA VAL A 45 -0.07 3.86 -8.34
C VAL A 45 0.27 2.38 -8.24
N VAL A 46 -0.73 1.51 -8.04
CA VAL A 46 -0.52 0.05 -8.00
C VAL A 46 0.11 -0.46 -9.30
N ASN A 47 -0.40 -0.01 -10.44
CA ASN A 47 0.10 -0.43 -11.75
C ASN A 47 1.54 0.05 -12.00
N LYS A 48 1.90 1.27 -11.59
CA LYS A 48 3.28 1.78 -11.67
C LYS A 48 4.23 0.93 -10.82
N LEU A 49 3.84 0.58 -9.60
CA LEU A 49 4.62 -0.31 -8.74
C LEU A 49 4.81 -1.69 -9.38
N ALA A 50 3.73 -2.25 -9.93
CA ALA A 50 3.77 -3.54 -10.62
C ALA A 50 4.73 -3.53 -11.82
N LEU A 51 4.78 -2.44 -12.59
CA LEU A 51 5.71 -2.27 -13.71
C LEU A 51 7.17 -2.25 -13.25
N ILE A 52 7.49 -1.59 -12.13
CA ILE A 52 8.83 -1.62 -11.54
C ILE A 52 9.21 -3.05 -11.15
N CYS A 53 8.33 -3.77 -10.48
CA CYS A 53 8.54 -5.16 -10.09
C CYS A 53 8.69 -6.10 -11.30
N ASN A 54 7.94 -5.87 -12.37
CA ASN A 54 8.07 -6.62 -13.63
C ASN A 54 9.45 -6.48 -14.24
N LYS A 55 9.99 -5.28 -14.31
CA LYS A 55 11.35 -5.03 -14.84
C LYS A 55 12.42 -5.79 -14.06
N LYS A 56 12.18 -6.02 -12.76
CA LYS A 56 13.07 -6.77 -11.86
C LYS A 56 12.72 -8.25 -11.77
N LYS A 57 11.74 -8.73 -12.51
CA LYS A 57 11.24 -10.12 -12.51
C LYS A 57 10.83 -10.62 -11.11
N LEU A 58 10.29 -9.71 -10.28
CA LEU A 58 9.81 -10.04 -8.95
C LEU A 58 8.38 -10.60 -9.00
N ILE A 59 8.05 -11.47 -8.06
CA ILE A 59 6.66 -11.91 -7.87
C ILE A 59 5.80 -10.72 -7.48
N LYS A 60 4.52 -10.77 -7.83
CA LYS A 60 3.54 -9.73 -7.49
C LYS A 60 2.26 -10.41 -7.06
N LYS A 61 1.83 -10.10 -5.86
CA LYS A 61 0.60 -10.66 -5.29
C LYS A 61 -0.28 -9.56 -4.70
N TYR A 62 -1.56 -9.83 -4.63
CA TYR A 62 -2.57 -9.00 -4.00
C TYR A 62 -3.68 -9.87 -3.39
N SER A 63 -4.56 -9.27 -2.60
CA SER A 63 -5.82 -9.88 -2.15
C SER A 63 -6.91 -8.81 -2.10
N LEU A 64 -8.10 -9.13 -1.64
CA LEU A 64 -9.13 -8.13 -1.38
C LEU A 64 -8.67 -7.10 -0.33
N ASN A 65 -7.80 -7.50 0.58
CA ASN A 65 -7.32 -6.66 1.67
C ASN A 65 -5.92 -6.09 1.41
N ILE A 66 -5.04 -6.84 0.76
CA ILE A 66 -3.66 -6.42 0.46
C ILE A 66 -3.61 -5.77 -0.92
N ASP A 67 -3.21 -4.52 -0.99
CA ASP A 67 -3.05 -3.79 -2.25
C ASP A 67 -1.94 -4.38 -3.11
N PHE A 68 -0.77 -4.63 -2.50
CA PHE A 68 0.38 -5.17 -3.22
C PHE A 68 1.38 -5.86 -2.28
N TYR A 69 1.89 -6.99 -2.71
CA TYR A 69 2.97 -7.73 -2.04
C TYR A 69 3.97 -8.27 -3.05
N THR A 70 5.24 -8.18 -2.71
CA THR A 70 6.34 -8.78 -3.47
C THR A 70 7.42 -9.32 -2.54
N GLU A 71 8.44 -9.98 -3.10
CA GLU A 71 9.58 -10.49 -2.36
C GLU A 71 10.88 -10.08 -3.03
N TYR A 72 11.87 -9.73 -2.22
CA TYR A 72 13.22 -9.41 -2.68
C TYR A 72 14.25 -9.89 -1.66
N LYS A 73 15.21 -10.72 -2.12
CA LYS A 73 16.28 -11.30 -1.28
C LYS A 73 15.74 -11.92 0.01
N ASP A 74 14.78 -12.83 -0.11
CA ASP A 74 14.16 -13.57 0.99
C ASP A 74 13.42 -12.70 2.02
N ARG A 75 13.12 -11.45 1.69
CA ARG A 75 12.29 -10.56 2.49
C ARG A 75 11.00 -10.19 1.75
N GLY A 76 9.89 -10.24 2.47
CA GLY A 76 8.62 -9.73 1.97
C GLY A 76 8.61 -8.19 1.93
N LYS A 77 7.83 -7.65 1.01
CA LYS A 77 7.59 -6.22 0.84
C LYS A 77 6.08 -6.01 0.71
N LEU A 78 5.45 -5.57 1.77
CA LEU A 78 4.01 -5.35 1.85
C LEU A 78 3.69 -3.87 1.70
N PHE A 79 2.87 -3.54 0.74
CA PHE A 79 2.46 -2.18 0.42
C PHE A 79 0.98 -1.96 0.72
N GLU A 80 0.69 -0.89 1.42
CA GLU A 80 -0.62 -0.23 1.45
C GLU A 80 -0.53 1.05 0.63
N ILE A 81 -1.50 1.27 -0.25
CA ILE A 81 -1.53 2.42 -1.14
C ILE A 81 -2.69 3.31 -0.73
N LYS A 82 -2.40 4.59 -0.51
CA LYS A 82 -3.40 5.58 -0.14
C LYS A 82 -3.34 6.78 -1.07
N THR A 83 -4.49 7.16 -1.58
CA THR A 83 -4.71 8.49 -2.14
C THR A 83 -5.09 9.45 -1.02
N PHE A 84 -4.81 10.72 -1.19
CA PHE A 84 -5.10 11.72 -0.17
C PHE A 84 -5.36 13.09 -0.78
N ASN A 85 -6.02 13.93 0.02
CA ASN A 85 -6.13 15.35 -0.19
C ASN A 85 -5.88 16.08 1.15
N LYS A 86 -5.93 17.40 1.15
CA LYS A 86 -5.69 18.22 2.33
C LYS A 86 -6.61 17.86 3.51
N SER A 87 -7.86 17.52 3.24
CA SER A 87 -8.87 17.26 4.29
C SER A 87 -8.76 15.87 4.90
N ASN A 88 -8.32 14.86 4.14
CA ASN A 88 -8.36 13.45 4.56
C ASN A 88 -6.99 12.83 4.88
N PHE A 89 -5.88 13.56 4.70
CA PHE A 89 -4.54 13.00 4.85
C PHE A 89 -4.31 12.30 6.20
N LYS A 90 -4.68 12.95 7.31
CA LYS A 90 -4.50 12.38 8.66
C LYS A 90 -5.30 11.10 8.86
N SER A 91 -6.53 11.06 8.36
CA SER A 91 -7.41 9.90 8.43
C SER A 91 -6.85 8.74 7.59
N GLN A 92 -6.46 9.01 6.35
CA GLN A 92 -5.85 8.02 5.45
C GLN A 92 -4.55 7.43 6.03
N LEU A 93 -3.72 8.28 6.63
CA LEU A 93 -2.49 7.83 7.27
C LEU A 93 -2.76 6.86 8.43
N ARG A 94 -3.71 7.19 9.31
CA ARG A 94 -4.11 6.31 10.42
C ARG A 94 -4.64 4.97 9.94
N HIS A 95 -5.53 4.99 8.95
CA HIS A 95 -6.06 3.77 8.35
C HIS A 95 -4.95 2.89 7.75
N ALA A 96 -4.01 3.49 7.01
CA ALA A 96 -2.90 2.77 6.42
C ALA A 96 -2.02 2.06 7.47
N ILE A 97 -1.71 2.75 8.57
CA ILE A 97 -0.91 2.18 9.66
C ILE A 97 -1.60 0.94 10.25
N VAL A 98 -2.88 1.06 10.56
CA VAL A 98 -3.67 -0.05 11.11
C VAL A 98 -3.74 -1.21 10.11
N GLN A 99 -4.06 -0.92 8.86
CA GLN A 99 -4.18 -1.94 7.82
C GLN A 99 -2.86 -2.69 7.60
N LEU A 100 -1.73 -1.99 7.46
CA LEU A 100 -0.42 -2.63 7.31
C LEU A 100 -0.09 -3.57 8.46
N LYS A 101 -0.30 -3.12 9.71
CA LYS A 101 -0.02 -3.93 10.90
C LYS A 101 -0.95 -5.13 10.99
N GLU A 102 -2.24 -4.93 10.71
CA GLU A 102 -3.24 -5.99 10.75
C GLU A 102 -2.99 -7.05 9.68
N TYR A 103 -2.70 -6.64 8.44
CA TYR A 103 -2.44 -7.57 7.35
C TYR A 103 -1.13 -8.33 7.56
N TYR A 104 -0.08 -7.65 8.02
CA TYR A 104 1.15 -8.33 8.41
C TYR A 104 0.86 -9.40 9.48
N PHE A 105 0.17 -9.05 10.54
CA PHE A 105 -0.18 -10.01 11.60
C PHE A 105 -0.97 -11.20 11.04
N LYS A 106 -2.02 -10.94 10.27
CA LYS A 106 -2.86 -12.02 9.69
C LYS A 106 -2.04 -12.95 8.80
N HIS A 107 -1.35 -12.41 7.81
CA HIS A 107 -0.71 -13.19 6.76
C HIS A 107 0.66 -13.75 7.14
N ALA A 108 1.44 -13.08 7.98
CA ALA A 108 2.75 -13.55 8.39
C ALA A 108 2.73 -14.42 9.66
N ILE A 109 1.70 -14.28 10.50
CA ILE A 109 1.67 -14.90 11.84
C ILE A 109 0.42 -15.76 12.04
N TYR A 110 -0.77 -15.16 11.98
CA TYR A 110 -2.01 -15.83 12.36
C TYR A 110 -2.38 -16.98 11.43
N PHE A 111 -2.33 -16.79 10.12
CA PHE A 111 -2.69 -17.82 9.12
C PHE A 111 -1.74 -19.02 9.09
N LYS A 112 -0.56 -18.93 9.68
CA LYS A 112 0.32 -20.09 9.89
C LYS A 112 -0.31 -21.20 10.73
N LYS A 113 -1.32 -20.84 11.53
CA LYS A 113 -2.08 -21.80 12.35
C LYS A 113 -3.12 -22.59 11.56
N ILE A 114 -3.38 -22.20 10.30
CA ILE A 114 -4.34 -22.86 9.43
C ILE A 114 -3.60 -23.90 8.58
N PRO A 115 -3.90 -25.21 8.74
CA PRO A 115 -3.22 -26.24 7.98
C PRO A 115 -3.51 -26.12 6.47
N ASN A 116 -2.50 -26.44 5.66
CA ASN A 116 -2.62 -26.54 4.19
C ASN A 116 -3.10 -25.26 3.48
N ARG A 117 -2.84 -24.09 4.04
CA ARG A 117 -3.21 -22.78 3.49
C ARG A 117 -1.99 -21.87 3.29
N SER A 118 -0.98 -22.41 2.60
CA SER A 118 0.21 -21.61 2.18
C SER A 118 -0.15 -20.44 1.26
N ASP A 119 -1.27 -20.54 0.55
CA ASP A 119 -1.85 -19.52 -0.31
C ASP A 119 -2.31 -18.24 0.43
N LEU A 120 -2.37 -18.29 1.76
CA LEU A 120 -2.67 -17.13 2.61
C LEU A 120 -1.42 -16.47 3.19
N LEU A 121 -0.24 -17.05 3.03
CA LEU A 121 0.95 -16.66 3.77
C LEU A 121 1.85 -15.68 3.02
N ILE A 122 2.38 -14.71 3.75
CA ILE A 122 3.53 -13.90 3.37
C ILE A 122 4.74 -14.26 4.25
N LEU A 123 5.93 -13.82 3.84
CA LEU A 123 7.14 -14.07 4.64
C LEU A 123 7.05 -13.40 6.01
N LYS A 124 7.60 -14.07 7.04
CA LYS A 124 7.69 -13.50 8.39
C LYS A 124 8.55 -12.23 8.40
N ASP A 125 9.67 -12.27 7.68
CA ASP A 125 10.54 -11.11 7.53
C ASP A 125 10.02 -10.23 6.39
N THR A 126 9.01 -9.43 6.69
CA THR A 126 8.34 -8.53 5.74
C THR A 126 8.50 -7.09 6.18
N ASP A 127 8.99 -6.26 5.27
CA ASP A 127 9.05 -4.80 5.42
C ASP A 127 7.72 -4.18 5.00
N LEU A 128 7.29 -3.16 5.73
CA LEU A 128 6.01 -2.47 5.52
C LEU A 128 6.23 -1.13 4.84
N PHE A 129 5.44 -0.87 3.81
CA PHE A 129 5.49 0.35 3.01
C PHE A 129 4.11 1.01 2.91
N LEU A 130 4.06 2.30 3.17
CA LEU A 130 2.93 3.16 2.79
C LEU A 130 3.33 3.94 1.54
N LEU A 131 2.67 3.66 0.43
CA LEU A 131 2.96 4.27 -0.87
C LEU A 131 1.87 5.28 -1.24
N LEU A 132 2.30 6.50 -1.53
CA LEU A 132 1.44 7.63 -1.90
C LEU A 132 1.64 8.00 -3.38
N PRO A 133 0.64 8.63 -4.02
CA PRO A 133 0.77 9.07 -5.41
C PRO A 133 1.73 10.24 -5.60
N SER A 134 1.95 11.05 -4.55
CA SER A 134 2.78 12.26 -4.59
C SER A 134 3.44 12.57 -3.25
N ASN A 135 4.40 13.48 -3.24
CA ASN A 135 5.12 13.91 -2.06
C ASN A 135 4.18 14.50 -0.99
N PRO A 136 4.16 13.96 0.24
CA PRO A 136 3.30 14.43 1.32
C PRO A 136 3.90 15.57 2.16
N GLU A 137 5.02 16.17 1.78
CA GLU A 137 5.78 17.11 2.60
C GLU A 137 4.92 18.25 3.17
N ASP A 138 3.97 18.77 2.39
CA ASP A 138 3.07 19.85 2.83
C ASP A 138 2.00 19.40 3.84
N PHE A 139 1.83 18.10 4.07
CA PHE A 139 0.74 17.52 4.87
C PHE A 139 1.24 16.78 6.11
N ILE A 140 2.52 16.47 6.20
CA ILE A 140 3.11 15.65 7.25
C ILE A 140 4.17 16.41 8.02
N ASP A 141 4.10 16.37 9.35
CA ASP A 141 5.10 16.96 10.24
C ASP A 141 6.19 15.93 10.61
N LYS A 142 7.27 16.45 11.20
CA LYS A 142 8.43 15.65 11.61
C LYS A 142 8.06 14.59 12.66
N GLU A 143 7.19 14.92 13.61
CA GLU A 143 6.72 13.98 14.63
C GLU A 143 6.06 12.76 13.98
N LYS A 144 5.24 12.98 12.97
CA LYS A 144 4.54 11.90 12.26
C LYS A 144 5.50 11.04 11.45
N ILE A 145 6.52 11.64 10.86
CA ILE A 145 7.58 10.90 10.14
C ILE A 145 8.33 10.00 11.12
N GLU A 146 8.72 10.51 12.27
CA GLU A 146 9.38 9.75 13.33
C GLU A 146 8.49 8.64 13.88
N PHE A 147 7.20 8.92 14.04
CA PHE A 147 6.23 7.90 14.47
C PHE A 147 6.14 6.73 13.48
N LEU A 148 6.03 7.00 12.18
CA LEU A 148 6.00 5.96 11.15
C LEU A 148 7.28 5.11 11.19
N LYS A 149 8.43 5.74 11.30
CA LYS A 149 9.71 5.06 11.44
C LYS A 149 9.74 4.16 12.68
N ASN A 150 9.25 4.65 13.81
CA ASN A 150 9.14 3.85 15.05
C ASN A 150 8.20 2.65 14.89
N GLN A 151 7.18 2.77 14.03
CA GLN A 151 6.30 1.66 13.66
C GLN A 151 6.90 0.71 12.62
N ASN A 152 8.14 0.91 12.18
CA ASN A 152 8.79 0.17 11.10
C ASN A 152 8.01 0.24 9.77
N ILE A 153 7.41 1.38 9.48
CA ILE A 153 6.72 1.67 8.22
C ILE A 153 7.52 2.69 7.44
N THR A 154 7.91 2.32 6.22
CA THR A 154 8.55 3.24 5.28
C THR A 154 7.47 3.98 4.50
N LEU A 155 7.41 5.31 4.67
CA LEU A 155 6.58 6.18 3.85
C LEU A 155 7.34 6.55 2.58
N CYS A 156 6.73 6.28 1.43
CA CYS A 156 7.28 6.58 0.12
C CYS A 156 6.20 7.10 -0.83
N TRP A 157 6.61 7.70 -1.94
CA TRP A 157 5.70 8.25 -2.94
C TRP A 157 6.29 8.18 -4.33
N PHE A 158 5.43 8.34 -5.35
CA PHE A 158 5.88 8.51 -6.72
C PHE A 158 6.23 9.96 -7.01
N GLN A 159 7.40 10.15 -7.62
CA GLN A 159 7.81 11.40 -8.23
C GLN A 159 8.47 11.09 -9.58
N ASP A 160 7.95 11.65 -10.66
CA ASP A 160 8.46 11.42 -12.02
C ASP A 160 8.66 9.92 -12.36
N ASN A 161 7.69 9.08 -12.04
CA ASN A 161 7.71 7.63 -12.22
C ASN A 161 8.79 6.87 -11.41
N LYS A 162 9.43 7.51 -10.46
CA LYS A 162 10.33 6.88 -9.49
C LYS A 162 9.70 6.90 -8.11
N ILE A 163 10.10 5.94 -7.29
CA ILE A 163 9.72 5.93 -5.88
C ILE A 163 10.77 6.69 -5.09
N GLU A 164 10.29 7.66 -4.31
CA GLU A 164 11.08 8.49 -3.42
C GLU A 164 10.64 8.30 -1.97
N THR A 165 11.48 8.64 -1.04
CA THR A 165 11.21 8.66 0.39
C THR A 165 12.03 9.77 1.07
N PHE A 166 11.78 10.02 2.35
CA PHE A 166 12.61 10.93 3.14
C PHE A 166 14.05 10.40 3.29
N ASP A 167 15.01 11.29 3.42
CA ASP A 167 16.45 10.95 3.41
C ASP A 167 16.84 9.85 4.39
N GLU A 168 16.28 9.87 5.59
CA GLU A 168 16.52 8.84 6.60
C GLU A 168 16.05 7.42 6.23
N ASN A 169 15.20 7.29 5.24
CA ASN A 169 14.61 6.02 4.78
C ASN A 169 15.16 5.55 3.43
N GLN A 170 16.10 6.25 2.82
CA GLN A 170 16.61 5.94 1.47
C GLN A 170 17.11 4.50 1.31
N SER A 171 17.73 3.93 2.35
CA SER A 171 18.21 2.55 2.31
C SER A 171 17.07 1.54 2.15
N ASN A 172 15.84 1.86 2.62
CA ASN A 172 14.69 0.98 2.59
C ASN A 172 14.08 0.80 1.20
N ILE A 173 14.34 1.74 0.27
CA ILE A 173 13.81 1.71 -1.10
C ILE A 173 14.87 1.38 -2.16
N LYS A 174 16.13 1.20 -1.82
CA LYS A 174 17.21 0.91 -2.78
C LYS A 174 16.91 -0.29 -3.69
N TRP A 175 16.18 -1.26 -3.22
CA TRP A 175 15.79 -2.43 -3.99
C TRP A 175 14.79 -2.12 -5.13
N LEU A 176 14.15 -0.95 -5.09
CA LEU A 176 13.22 -0.46 -6.12
C LEU A 176 13.93 0.34 -7.25
N LEU A 177 15.15 0.81 -7.00
CA LEU A 177 15.92 1.66 -7.92
C LEU A 177 16.68 0.90 -9.03
#